data_d4f74f47dd50e5c2d3fcc551e42e4ced
#
_entry.id   d4f74f47dd50e5c2d3fcc551e42e4ced
#
_cell.length_a   1.000
_cell.length_b   1.000
_cell.length_c   1.000
_cell.angle_alpha   90.00
_cell.angle_beta   90.00
_cell.angle_gamma   90.00
#
_symmetry.space_group_name_H-M   'P 1'
#
loop_
_entity.id
_entity.type
_entity.pdbx_description
1 polymer ?
#
loop_
_entity_poly.entity_id
_entity_poly.type
_entity_poly.pdbx_seq_one_letter_code
_entity_poly.pdbx_strand_id
1 'polypeptide(L)'
;GRRWVMSSVETTGGYKENGAVRSRNTFEYSGGYRDRRERDFYGFKQVRTNQIDTENGDRLYRYSVQTYGKNRDYYTHGLVTSEYLYTADGKKLQGSLYDYDLKTLAVGHNTADAVVFPALKTLVQSNFDVNSGDSLAVAVNNTYDDYGNLQGYKETTTDYSLEANINYHKIADKYIVGVPSHITVSSGGKTYRERSTKVDGNGEITEIMLHNGDKPSVYNMTYDGYGNITRMTKPENYNHQRMFY
;
A
#
# COMPACT_ATOMS: atom_id res chain seq x y z
N GLY A 1 -15.45 -20.71 21.18
CA GLY A 1 -14.60 -20.33 22.32
C GLY A 1 -14.69 -18.84 22.57
N ARG A 2 -14.55 -18.40 23.79
CA ARG A 2 -14.49 -16.97 24.15
C ARG A 2 -13.08 -16.45 23.83
N ARG A 3 -12.97 -15.27 23.23
CA ARG A 3 -11.71 -14.58 22.98
C ARG A 3 -11.79 -13.18 23.58
N TRP A 4 -10.75 -12.78 24.26
CA TRP A 4 -10.60 -11.41 24.73
C TRP A 4 -10.28 -10.52 23.54
N VAL A 5 -10.94 -9.36 23.45
CA VAL A 5 -10.73 -8.33 22.44
C VAL A 5 -10.65 -6.98 23.14
N MET A 6 -10.00 -6.02 22.49
CA MET A 6 -9.92 -4.65 22.97
C MET A 6 -11.31 -4.02 22.86
N SER A 7 -11.85 -3.49 23.95
CA SER A 7 -13.14 -2.81 23.95
C SER A 7 -13.01 -1.30 23.76
N SER A 8 -11.94 -0.71 24.31
CA SER A 8 -11.67 0.71 24.19
C SER A 8 -10.19 1.03 24.37
N VAL A 9 -9.77 2.14 23.77
CA VAL A 9 -8.46 2.78 23.99
C VAL A 9 -8.69 4.25 24.26
N GLU A 10 -8.07 4.76 25.32
CA GLU A 10 -8.02 6.18 25.64
C GLU A 10 -6.56 6.66 25.57
N THR A 11 -6.32 7.76 24.87
CA THR A 11 -5.03 8.41 24.78
C THR A 11 -5.15 9.83 25.32
N THR A 12 -4.13 10.25 26.06
CA THR A 12 -4.05 11.60 26.64
C THR A 12 -2.84 12.31 26.04
N GLY A 13 -3.06 13.50 25.47
CA GLY A 13 -1.97 14.39 25.05
C GLY A 13 -1.23 14.93 26.26
N GLY A 14 0.12 14.80 26.29
CA GLY A 14 0.96 15.13 27.45
C GLY A 14 1.15 16.63 27.75
N TYR A 15 0.47 17.55 27.08
CA TYR A 15 0.64 18.99 27.26
C TYR A 15 -0.37 19.54 28.29
N LYS A 16 0.14 20.12 29.37
CA LYS A 16 -0.67 20.44 30.56
C LYS A 16 -1.21 21.89 30.66
N GLU A 17 -0.89 22.79 29.73
CA GLU A 17 -1.25 24.20 29.92
C GLU A 17 -2.74 24.53 29.76
N ASN A 18 -3.54 23.69 29.05
CA ASN A 18 -4.99 23.93 28.89
C ASN A 18 -5.85 22.67 29.08
N GLY A 19 -5.42 21.75 29.94
CA GLY A 19 -6.06 20.45 30.09
C GLY A 19 -5.55 19.44 29.07
N ALA A 20 -5.37 18.19 29.47
CA ALA A 20 -4.95 17.13 28.59
C ALA A 20 -6.09 16.80 27.60
N VAL A 21 -5.88 17.04 26.31
CA VAL A 21 -6.80 16.58 25.26
C VAL A 21 -6.89 15.05 25.34
N ARG A 22 -8.09 14.54 25.55
CA ARG A 22 -8.36 13.11 25.60
C ARG A 22 -8.99 12.66 24.27
N SER A 23 -8.55 11.53 23.77
CA SER A 23 -9.15 10.87 22.63
C SER A 23 -9.51 9.44 23.02
N ARG A 24 -10.76 9.05 22.83
CA ARG A 24 -11.21 7.68 23.13
C ARG A 24 -11.83 7.01 21.91
N ASN A 25 -11.39 5.79 21.64
CA ASN A 25 -11.98 4.93 20.66
C ASN A 25 -12.60 3.72 21.36
N THR A 26 -13.78 3.29 20.89
CA THR A 26 -14.40 2.03 21.30
C THR A 26 -14.54 1.12 20.08
N PHE A 27 -14.53 -0.21 20.29
CA PHE A 27 -14.51 -1.19 19.22
C PHE A 27 -15.67 -2.18 19.34
N GLU A 28 -16.29 -2.46 18.19
CA GLU A 28 -17.31 -3.47 18.04
C GLU A 28 -16.86 -4.49 16.99
N TYR A 29 -17.07 -5.76 17.27
CA TYR A 29 -16.60 -6.87 16.44
C TYR A 29 -17.75 -7.79 16.06
N SER A 30 -17.81 -8.22 14.81
CA SER A 30 -18.81 -9.18 14.36
C SER A 30 -18.24 -10.24 13.44
N GLY A 31 -18.89 -11.39 13.37
CA GLY A 31 -18.56 -12.48 12.46
C GLY A 31 -17.20 -13.12 12.71
N GLY A 32 -16.77 -13.27 13.96
CA GLY A 32 -15.53 -13.96 14.30
C GLY A 32 -15.54 -15.43 13.83
N TYR A 33 -14.46 -15.88 13.23
CA TYR A 33 -14.31 -17.26 12.75
C TYR A 33 -13.02 -17.90 13.27
N ARG A 34 -13.15 -19.14 13.74
CA ARG A 34 -12.04 -20.00 14.11
C ARG A 34 -12.04 -21.25 13.24
N ASP A 35 -10.96 -21.46 12.51
CA ASP A 35 -10.78 -22.70 11.79
C ASP A 35 -10.42 -23.83 12.76
N ARG A 36 -11.12 -24.97 12.62
CA ARG A 36 -10.92 -26.12 13.50
C ARG A 36 -9.76 -27.01 13.08
N ARG A 37 -9.41 -27.00 11.78
CA ARG A 37 -8.32 -27.81 11.22
C ARG A 37 -6.98 -27.15 11.55
N GLU A 38 -6.86 -25.87 11.23
CA GLU A 38 -5.66 -25.05 11.51
C GLU A 38 -5.55 -24.68 13.00
N ARG A 39 -6.64 -24.87 13.79
CA ARG A 39 -6.73 -24.47 15.20
C ARG A 39 -6.45 -22.99 15.43
N ASP A 40 -6.61 -22.18 14.39
CA ASP A 40 -6.33 -20.74 14.41
C ASP A 40 -7.60 -19.89 14.32
N PHE A 41 -7.46 -18.65 14.74
CA PHE A 41 -8.51 -17.64 14.67
C PHE A 41 -8.26 -16.70 13.48
N TYR A 42 -9.11 -16.80 12.48
CA TYR A 42 -8.98 -16.04 11.23
C TYR A 42 -9.49 -14.60 11.32
N GLY A 43 -9.82 -14.13 12.52
CA GLY A 43 -10.26 -12.75 12.71
C GLY A 43 -11.77 -12.59 12.66
N PHE A 44 -12.17 -11.33 12.56
CA PHE A 44 -13.57 -10.90 12.46
C PHE A 44 -13.90 -10.57 11.00
N LYS A 45 -15.16 -10.76 10.64
CA LYS A 45 -15.66 -10.32 9.34
C LYS A 45 -15.76 -8.80 9.26
N GLN A 46 -16.08 -8.16 10.39
CA GLN A 46 -16.24 -6.72 10.46
C GLN A 46 -15.77 -6.19 11.80
N VAL A 47 -15.10 -5.04 11.76
CA VAL A 47 -14.72 -4.25 12.93
C VAL A 47 -15.24 -2.83 12.75
N ARG A 48 -15.95 -2.33 13.76
CA ARG A 48 -16.37 -0.94 13.83
C ARG A 48 -15.56 -0.25 14.92
N THR A 49 -14.96 0.89 14.57
CA THR A 49 -14.22 1.76 15.49
C THR A 49 -14.99 3.06 15.66
N ASN A 50 -15.50 3.31 16.86
CA ASN A 50 -16.20 4.53 17.21
C ASN A 50 -15.22 5.53 17.81
N GLN A 51 -15.16 6.75 17.29
CA GLN A 51 -14.42 7.87 17.85
C GLN A 51 -15.37 8.67 18.75
N ILE A 52 -14.97 8.82 20.00
CA ILE A 52 -15.79 9.45 21.03
C ILE A 52 -15.26 10.87 21.30
N ASP A 53 -16.17 11.83 21.28
CA ASP A 53 -15.93 13.21 21.69
C ASP A 53 -15.99 13.27 23.22
N THR A 54 -14.82 13.25 23.84
CA THR A 54 -14.67 13.24 25.29
C THR A 54 -14.85 14.62 25.93
N GLU A 55 -14.81 15.68 25.12
CA GLU A 55 -14.97 17.06 25.60
C GLU A 55 -16.45 17.48 25.71
N ASN A 56 -17.32 16.82 24.91
CA ASN A 56 -18.73 17.14 24.84
C ASN A 56 -19.65 16.00 25.34
N GLY A 57 -19.31 15.41 26.48
CA GLY A 57 -20.15 14.42 27.18
C GLY A 57 -20.08 13.01 26.60
N ASP A 58 -18.92 12.60 26.09
CA ASP A 58 -18.67 11.23 25.64
C ASP A 58 -19.62 10.75 24.51
N ARG A 59 -19.98 11.64 23.60
CA ARG A 59 -20.86 11.30 22.49
C ARG A 59 -20.09 10.75 21.30
N LEU A 60 -20.75 9.95 20.47
CA LEU A 60 -20.20 9.51 19.21
C LEU A 60 -19.93 10.71 18.29
N TYR A 61 -18.68 10.89 17.87
CA TYR A 61 -18.28 11.94 16.93
C TYR A 61 -18.38 11.42 15.48
N ARG A 62 -17.73 10.28 15.21
CA ARG A 62 -17.75 9.58 13.93
C ARG A 62 -17.34 8.14 14.14
N TYR A 63 -17.52 7.30 13.12
CA TYR A 63 -17.07 5.91 13.21
C TYR A 63 -16.57 5.39 11.87
N SER A 64 -15.63 4.45 11.91
CA SER A 64 -15.22 3.68 10.75
C SER A 64 -15.73 2.25 10.84
N VAL A 65 -15.97 1.65 9.66
CA VAL A 65 -16.32 0.23 9.53
C VAL A 65 -15.38 -0.40 8.54
N GLN A 66 -14.59 -1.36 9.01
CA GLN A 66 -13.73 -2.20 8.18
C GLN A 66 -14.38 -3.56 7.98
N THR A 67 -14.48 -3.98 6.71
CA THR A 67 -14.93 -5.33 6.35
C THR A 67 -13.77 -6.09 5.78
N TYR A 68 -13.61 -7.31 6.27
CA TYR A 68 -12.53 -8.20 5.86
C TYR A 68 -13.06 -9.22 4.85
N GLY A 69 -12.17 -9.78 4.05
CA GLY A 69 -12.46 -10.78 3.05
C GLY A 69 -13.13 -12.02 3.61
N LYS A 70 -13.17 -13.09 2.84
CA LYS A 70 -13.77 -14.35 3.27
C LYS A 70 -13.00 -14.87 4.49
N ASN A 71 -13.47 -14.53 5.69
CA ASN A 71 -12.82 -14.93 6.94
C ASN A 71 -12.82 -16.45 7.23
N ARG A 72 -13.27 -17.24 6.25
CA ARG A 72 -13.20 -18.71 6.25
C ARG A 72 -12.22 -19.27 5.24
N ASP A 73 -11.49 -18.40 4.56
CA ASP A 73 -10.50 -18.74 3.55
C ASP A 73 -9.09 -18.45 4.09
N TYR A 74 -8.21 -19.43 4.00
CA TYR A 74 -6.85 -19.38 4.54
C TYR A 74 -6.05 -18.19 3.99
N TYR A 75 -6.17 -17.90 2.69
CA TYR A 75 -5.37 -16.86 2.03
C TYR A 75 -5.98 -15.47 2.08
N THR A 76 -7.28 -15.36 2.33
CA THR A 76 -8.00 -14.07 2.29
C THR A 76 -8.48 -13.58 3.64
N HIS A 77 -8.36 -14.41 4.69
CA HIS A 77 -8.70 -13.96 6.04
C HIS A 77 -7.78 -12.79 6.45
N GLY A 78 -8.34 -11.76 7.05
CA GLY A 78 -7.59 -10.57 7.46
C GLY A 78 -7.32 -9.55 6.34
N LEU A 79 -7.61 -9.86 5.07
CA LEU A 79 -7.55 -8.86 4.01
C LEU A 79 -8.76 -7.91 4.09
N VAL A 80 -8.50 -6.61 4.18
CA VAL A 80 -9.56 -5.60 4.14
C VAL A 80 -10.14 -5.53 2.74
N THR A 81 -11.46 -5.70 2.60
CA THR A 81 -12.18 -5.58 1.33
C THR A 81 -12.94 -4.27 1.21
N SER A 82 -13.30 -3.67 2.32
CA SER A 82 -13.84 -2.32 2.34
C SER A 82 -13.57 -1.63 3.67
N GLU A 83 -13.40 -0.32 3.60
CA GLU A 83 -13.35 0.56 4.76
C GLU A 83 -14.17 1.82 4.47
N TYR A 84 -15.02 2.20 5.40
CA TYR A 84 -15.81 3.41 5.31
C TYR A 84 -15.75 4.21 6.60
N LEU A 85 -15.62 5.53 6.46
CA LEU A 85 -15.75 6.50 7.55
C LEU A 85 -17.13 7.16 7.44
N TYR A 86 -17.81 7.26 8.56
CA TYR A 86 -19.16 7.82 8.69
C TYR A 86 -19.20 8.93 9.74
N THR A 87 -20.07 9.89 9.54
CA THR A 87 -20.54 10.80 10.58
C THR A 87 -21.28 10.04 11.68
N ALA A 88 -21.53 10.68 12.82
CA ALA A 88 -22.29 10.06 13.92
C ALA A 88 -23.73 9.68 13.49
N ASP A 89 -24.34 10.42 12.58
CA ASP A 89 -25.68 10.17 12.01
C ASP A 89 -25.68 9.19 10.82
N GLY A 90 -24.53 8.60 10.48
CA GLY A 90 -24.43 7.51 9.51
C GLY A 90 -24.25 7.92 8.06
N LYS A 91 -23.94 9.18 7.77
CA LYS A 91 -23.59 9.62 6.42
C LYS A 91 -22.14 9.27 6.11
N LYS A 92 -21.85 8.82 4.89
CA LYS A 92 -20.49 8.51 4.45
C LYS A 92 -19.66 9.79 4.32
N LEU A 93 -18.41 9.73 4.78
CA LEU A 93 -17.39 10.76 4.60
C LEU A 93 -16.33 10.30 3.60
N GLN A 94 -15.82 9.09 3.81
CA GLN A 94 -14.79 8.47 2.98
C GLN A 94 -15.07 6.98 2.82
N GLY A 95 -14.57 6.40 1.74
CA GLY A 95 -14.65 4.97 1.52
C GLY A 95 -13.49 4.46 0.70
N SER A 96 -13.08 3.22 0.98
CA SER A 96 -12.11 2.47 0.20
C SER A 96 -12.65 1.08 -0.07
N LEU A 97 -12.54 0.63 -1.32
CA LEU A 97 -12.87 -0.71 -1.76
C LEU A 97 -11.62 -1.37 -2.32
N TYR A 98 -11.34 -2.60 -1.88
CA TYR A 98 -10.16 -3.36 -2.25
C TYR A 98 -10.60 -4.66 -2.93
N ASP A 99 -10.06 -4.91 -4.13
CA ASP A 99 -10.21 -6.17 -4.85
C ASP A 99 -8.84 -6.82 -5.03
N TYR A 100 -8.76 -8.11 -4.69
CA TYR A 100 -7.51 -8.88 -4.72
C TYR A 100 -7.61 -10.03 -5.71
N ASP A 101 -6.55 -10.21 -6.47
CA ASP A 101 -6.31 -11.40 -7.28
C ASP A 101 -5.34 -12.32 -6.55
N LEU A 102 -5.69 -13.60 -6.42
CA LEU A 102 -4.84 -14.59 -5.77
C LEU A 102 -3.89 -15.21 -6.77
N LYS A 103 -2.64 -14.77 -6.78
CA LYS A 103 -1.60 -15.35 -7.62
C LYS A 103 -0.92 -16.50 -6.89
N THR A 104 -0.93 -17.70 -7.48
CA THR A 104 -0.15 -18.84 -7.00
C THR A 104 1.28 -18.70 -7.50
N LEU A 105 2.23 -18.42 -6.61
CA LEU A 105 3.66 -18.32 -6.93
C LEU A 105 4.36 -19.67 -6.89
N ALA A 106 3.89 -20.59 -6.05
CA ALA A 106 4.32 -21.97 -6.02
C ALA A 106 3.14 -22.89 -5.69
N VAL A 107 3.07 -24.02 -6.37
CA VAL A 107 2.03 -25.04 -6.18
C VAL A 107 2.45 -25.98 -5.06
N GLY A 108 1.62 -26.10 -4.02
CA GLY A 108 1.76 -27.09 -2.95
C GLY A 108 0.84 -28.29 -3.17
N HIS A 109 1.00 -29.33 -2.35
CA HIS A 109 0.15 -30.53 -2.37
C HIS A 109 -1.28 -30.24 -1.88
N ASN A 110 -1.43 -29.22 -1.10
CA ASN A 110 -2.72 -28.70 -0.60
C ASN A 110 -2.63 -27.17 -0.47
N THR A 111 -3.73 -26.53 -0.12
CA THR A 111 -3.78 -25.06 0.00
C THR A 111 -2.83 -24.50 1.05
N ALA A 112 -2.49 -25.26 2.09
CA ALA A 112 -1.56 -24.82 3.13
C ALA A 112 -0.09 -24.84 2.68
N ASP A 113 0.25 -25.65 1.68
CA ASP A 113 1.61 -25.78 1.14
C ASP A 113 1.85 -24.87 -0.07
N ALA A 114 0.80 -24.29 -0.64
CA ALA A 114 0.94 -23.36 -1.75
C ALA A 114 1.44 -22.00 -1.28
N VAL A 115 2.31 -21.37 -2.08
CA VAL A 115 2.71 -19.97 -1.89
C VAL A 115 1.78 -19.10 -2.73
N VAL A 116 0.90 -18.37 -2.06
CA VAL A 116 -0.09 -17.50 -2.71
C VAL A 116 0.18 -16.05 -2.34
N PHE A 117 0.22 -15.20 -3.36
CA PHE A 117 0.33 -13.76 -3.21
C PHE A 117 -1.04 -13.12 -3.46
N PRO A 118 -1.69 -12.53 -2.42
CA PRO A 118 -2.91 -11.77 -2.59
C PRO A 118 -2.59 -10.40 -3.19
N ALA A 119 -2.55 -10.33 -4.51
CA ALA A 119 -2.23 -9.13 -5.27
C ALA A 119 -3.40 -8.14 -5.20
N LEU A 120 -3.18 -6.92 -4.72
CA LEU A 120 -4.18 -5.85 -4.75
C LEU A 120 -4.38 -5.41 -6.20
N LYS A 121 -5.43 -5.91 -6.84
CA LYS A 121 -5.75 -5.65 -8.24
C LYS A 121 -6.39 -4.27 -8.44
N THR A 122 -7.39 -3.96 -7.60
CA THR A 122 -8.11 -2.69 -7.71
C THR A 122 -8.30 -2.08 -6.33
N LEU A 123 -8.08 -0.77 -6.24
CA LEU A 123 -8.43 0.07 -5.11
C LEU A 123 -9.30 1.23 -5.62
N VAL A 124 -10.47 1.41 -5.03
CA VAL A 124 -11.31 2.59 -5.28
C VAL A 124 -11.41 3.38 -3.99
N GLN A 125 -10.96 4.63 -4.00
CA GLN A 125 -11.06 5.55 -2.89
C GLN A 125 -12.06 6.65 -3.23
N SER A 126 -13.00 6.93 -2.33
CA SER A 126 -14.07 7.92 -2.53
C SER A 126 -14.15 8.87 -1.35
N ASN A 127 -14.30 10.16 -1.66
CA ASN A 127 -14.69 11.18 -0.69
C ASN A 127 -16.12 11.61 -1.00
N PHE A 128 -16.97 11.66 0.01
CA PHE A 128 -18.40 11.94 -0.13
C PHE A 128 -18.72 13.35 0.38
N ASP A 129 -19.55 14.06 -0.37
CA ASP A 129 -20.17 15.28 0.13
C ASP A 129 -21.33 14.90 1.07
N VAL A 130 -21.28 15.38 2.31
CA VAL A 130 -22.25 15.04 3.37
C VAL A 130 -23.64 15.58 3.09
N ASN A 131 -23.76 16.65 2.29
CA ASN A 131 -25.03 17.32 2.01
C ASN A 131 -25.71 16.77 0.75
N SER A 132 -24.96 16.64 -0.36
CA SER A 132 -25.51 16.14 -1.62
C SER A 132 -25.49 14.60 -1.72
N GLY A 133 -24.56 13.95 -1.04
CA GLY A 133 -24.28 12.52 -1.20
C GLY A 133 -23.42 12.19 -2.42
N ASP A 134 -23.02 13.20 -3.21
CA ASP A 134 -22.11 13.02 -4.34
C ASP A 134 -20.74 12.55 -3.88
N SER A 135 -19.99 11.91 -4.77
CA SER A 135 -18.65 11.44 -4.44
C SER A 135 -17.64 11.73 -5.55
N LEU A 136 -16.43 12.05 -5.13
CA LEU A 136 -15.25 12.05 -5.98
C LEU A 136 -14.46 10.77 -5.71
N ALA A 137 -14.21 10.01 -6.76
CA ALA A 137 -13.51 8.73 -6.67
C ALA A 137 -12.20 8.74 -7.45
N VAL A 138 -11.21 8.07 -6.87
CA VAL A 138 -9.95 7.69 -7.51
C VAL A 138 -9.92 6.18 -7.60
N ALA A 139 -9.76 5.64 -8.80
CA ALA A 139 -9.61 4.21 -9.03
C ALA A 139 -8.15 3.89 -9.40
N VAL A 140 -7.55 2.96 -8.67
CA VAL A 140 -6.21 2.43 -8.95
C VAL A 140 -6.34 0.99 -9.41
N ASN A 141 -5.69 0.66 -10.52
CA ASN A 141 -5.58 -0.71 -11.04
C ASN A 141 -4.11 -1.10 -11.13
N ASN A 142 -3.77 -2.24 -10.58
CA ASN A 142 -2.43 -2.78 -10.53
C ASN A 142 -2.31 -4.06 -11.33
N THR A 143 -1.14 -4.26 -11.94
CA THR A 143 -0.73 -5.56 -12.51
C THR A 143 0.62 -5.95 -11.94
N TYR A 144 0.87 -7.25 -11.86
CA TYR A 144 2.08 -7.79 -11.23
C TYR A 144 2.73 -8.81 -12.14
N ASP A 145 4.04 -8.93 -12.08
CA ASP A 145 4.79 -9.98 -12.76
C ASP A 145 4.65 -11.34 -12.03
N ASP A 146 5.33 -12.38 -12.53
CA ASP A 146 5.27 -13.73 -11.96
C ASP A 146 5.98 -13.86 -10.60
N TYR A 147 6.76 -12.87 -10.21
CA TYR A 147 7.44 -12.80 -8.92
C TYR A 147 6.66 -11.97 -7.88
N GLY A 148 5.52 -11.37 -8.27
CA GLY A 148 4.73 -10.51 -7.41
C GLY A 148 5.18 -9.04 -7.39
N ASN A 149 6.09 -8.62 -8.26
CA ASN A 149 6.47 -7.21 -8.37
C ASN A 149 5.41 -6.43 -9.13
N LEU A 150 5.16 -5.18 -8.73
CA LEU A 150 4.23 -4.28 -9.41
C LEU A 150 4.76 -3.94 -10.81
N GLN A 151 4.11 -4.43 -11.86
CA GLN A 151 4.50 -4.23 -13.26
C GLN A 151 3.77 -3.07 -13.92
N GLY A 152 2.51 -2.87 -13.55
CA GLY A 152 1.68 -1.79 -14.05
C GLY A 152 0.85 -1.15 -12.95
N TYR A 153 0.75 0.16 -13.01
CA TYR A 153 -0.08 0.99 -12.16
C TYR A 153 -0.90 1.92 -13.03
N LYS A 154 -2.21 1.98 -12.79
CA LYS A 154 -3.09 2.93 -13.47
C LYS A 154 -4.01 3.59 -12.45
N GLU A 155 -3.87 4.89 -12.29
CA GLU A 155 -4.76 5.73 -11.51
C GLU A 155 -5.68 6.51 -12.44
N THR A 156 -6.97 6.51 -12.13
CA THR A 156 -7.99 7.18 -12.93
C THR A 156 -8.92 7.97 -12.03
N THR A 157 -9.15 9.21 -12.42
CA THR A 157 -10.18 10.10 -11.86
C THR A 157 -11.14 10.51 -12.98
N THR A 158 -12.10 11.39 -12.70
CA THR A 158 -12.94 12.02 -13.73
C THR A 158 -12.13 12.85 -14.72
N ASP A 159 -11.01 13.43 -14.28
CA ASP A 159 -10.29 14.49 -15.01
C ASP A 159 -9.00 14.00 -15.66
N TYR A 160 -8.37 12.94 -15.10
CA TYR A 160 -7.10 12.44 -15.62
C TYR A 160 -6.94 10.94 -15.43
N SER A 161 -6.01 10.38 -16.19
CA SER A 161 -5.47 9.03 -15.99
C SER A 161 -3.95 9.10 -15.95
N LEU A 162 -3.36 8.54 -14.92
CA LEU A 162 -1.90 8.40 -14.78
C LEU A 162 -1.55 6.90 -14.87
N GLU A 163 -0.54 6.57 -15.67
CA GLU A 163 -0.09 5.19 -15.87
C GLU A 163 1.41 5.10 -15.58
N ALA A 164 1.81 4.04 -14.88
CA ALA A 164 3.21 3.69 -14.74
C ALA A 164 3.44 2.25 -15.18
N ASN A 165 4.51 2.02 -15.96
CA ASN A 165 4.98 0.70 -16.35
C ASN A 165 6.37 0.49 -15.76
N ILE A 166 6.58 -0.68 -15.14
CA ILE A 166 7.79 -1.03 -14.41
C ILE A 166 8.30 -2.37 -14.92
N ASN A 167 9.52 -2.39 -15.41
CA ASN A 167 10.25 -3.61 -15.72
C ASN A 167 11.34 -3.85 -14.68
N TYR A 168 11.76 -5.09 -14.49
CA TYR A 168 12.72 -5.47 -13.48
C TYR A 168 13.91 -6.20 -14.08
N HIS A 169 15.08 -6.03 -13.45
CA HIS A 169 16.23 -6.90 -13.69
C HIS A 169 15.93 -8.30 -13.17
N LYS A 170 16.46 -9.32 -13.86
CA LYS A 170 16.29 -10.73 -13.48
C LYS A 170 17.66 -11.40 -13.45
N ILE A 171 18.20 -11.62 -12.26
CA ILE A 171 19.43 -12.39 -12.02
C ILE A 171 18.97 -13.66 -11.27
N ALA A 172 18.61 -14.69 -12.04
CA ALA A 172 17.89 -15.85 -11.54
C ALA A 172 18.70 -16.69 -10.54
N ASP A 173 20.00 -16.85 -10.76
CA ASP A 173 20.93 -17.61 -9.92
C ASP A 173 21.10 -17.01 -8.52
N LYS A 174 20.84 -15.72 -8.36
CA LYS A 174 20.88 -15.00 -7.08
C LYS A 174 19.51 -14.62 -6.55
N TYR A 175 18.43 -14.98 -7.27
CA TYR A 175 17.06 -14.59 -6.96
C TYR A 175 16.87 -13.06 -6.80
N ILE A 176 17.60 -12.27 -7.58
CA ILE A 176 17.45 -10.82 -7.63
C ILE A 176 16.44 -10.48 -8.72
N VAL A 177 15.21 -10.24 -8.34
CA VAL A 177 14.07 -10.10 -9.26
C VAL A 177 13.24 -8.84 -9.00
N GLY A 178 13.56 -8.05 -7.97
CA GLY A 178 12.79 -6.89 -7.54
C GLY A 178 13.47 -5.53 -7.79
N VAL A 179 14.60 -5.48 -8.51
CA VAL A 179 15.28 -4.21 -8.83
C VAL A 179 14.72 -3.67 -10.14
N PRO A 180 14.06 -2.48 -10.15
CA PRO A 180 13.51 -1.90 -11.38
C PRO A 180 14.59 -1.64 -12.42
N SER A 181 14.40 -2.13 -13.65
CA SER A 181 15.29 -1.87 -14.79
C SER A 181 14.83 -0.68 -15.62
N HIS A 182 13.51 -0.49 -15.74
CA HIS A 182 12.92 0.62 -16.50
C HIS A 182 11.58 1.00 -15.89
N ILE A 183 11.35 2.31 -15.73
CA ILE A 183 10.09 2.86 -15.23
C ILE A 183 9.68 3.99 -16.17
N THR A 184 8.43 3.94 -16.66
CA THR A 184 7.79 5.04 -17.36
C THR A 184 6.57 5.51 -16.59
N VAL A 185 6.31 6.82 -16.60
CA VAL A 185 5.08 7.43 -16.07
C VAL A 185 4.50 8.30 -17.17
N SER A 186 3.23 8.04 -17.52
CA SER A 186 2.55 8.71 -18.61
C SER A 186 1.11 9.10 -18.23
N SER A 187 0.57 10.09 -18.95
CA SER A 187 -0.82 10.51 -18.87
C SER A 187 -1.24 11.03 -20.24
N GLY A 188 -2.45 10.67 -20.69
CA GLY A 188 -2.97 11.09 -22.00
C GLY A 188 -2.08 10.72 -23.19
N GLY A 189 -1.34 9.59 -23.10
CA GLY A 189 -0.40 9.15 -24.14
C GLY A 189 0.96 9.89 -24.14
N LYS A 190 1.18 10.84 -23.24
CA LYS A 190 2.45 11.55 -23.10
C LYS A 190 3.24 11.00 -21.92
N THR A 191 4.52 10.67 -22.14
CA THR A 191 5.46 10.31 -21.08
C THR A 191 5.96 11.57 -20.38
N TYR A 192 5.81 11.59 -19.06
CA TYR A 192 6.25 12.69 -18.19
C TYR A 192 7.53 12.36 -17.44
N ARG A 193 7.74 11.09 -17.13
CA ARG A 193 8.95 10.61 -16.45
C ARG A 193 9.36 9.27 -17.03
N GLU A 194 10.64 9.13 -17.24
CA GLU A 194 11.25 7.87 -17.68
C GLU A 194 12.60 7.71 -16.98
N ARG A 195 12.83 6.52 -16.45
CA ARG A 195 14.06 6.17 -15.76
C ARG A 195 14.46 4.76 -16.10
N SER A 196 15.75 4.56 -16.36
CA SER A 196 16.35 3.22 -16.47
C SER A 196 17.50 3.04 -15.49
N THR A 197 17.81 1.79 -15.18
CA THR A 197 18.92 1.43 -14.30
C THR A 197 19.74 0.30 -14.91
N LYS A 198 21.03 0.25 -14.57
CA LYS A 198 21.88 -0.91 -14.78
C LYS A 198 22.29 -1.48 -13.43
N VAL A 199 22.47 -2.78 -13.37
CA VAL A 199 22.98 -3.49 -12.20
C VAL A 199 24.20 -4.30 -12.56
N ASP A 200 25.03 -4.57 -11.57
CA ASP A 200 26.12 -5.53 -11.70
C ASP A 200 25.64 -6.98 -11.46
N GLY A 201 26.59 -7.94 -11.44
CA GLY A 201 26.29 -9.34 -11.17
C GLY A 201 25.82 -9.64 -9.75
N ASN A 202 25.90 -8.69 -8.83
CA ASN A 202 25.38 -8.80 -7.46
C ASN A 202 23.99 -8.15 -7.30
N GLY A 203 23.48 -7.48 -8.35
CA GLY A 203 22.21 -6.75 -8.32
C GLY A 203 22.34 -5.34 -7.76
N GLU A 204 23.56 -4.86 -7.54
CA GLU A 204 23.83 -3.48 -7.11
C GLU A 204 23.63 -2.51 -8.27
N ILE A 205 22.92 -1.40 -8.04
CA ILE A 205 22.61 -0.42 -9.10
C ILE A 205 23.85 0.39 -9.43
N THR A 206 24.46 0.12 -10.57
CA THR A 206 25.68 0.81 -11.03
C THR A 206 25.42 2.07 -11.84
N GLU A 207 24.22 2.18 -12.44
CA GLU A 207 23.82 3.36 -13.22
C GLU A 207 22.34 3.64 -13.02
N ILE A 208 22.00 4.93 -12.88
CA ILE A 208 20.63 5.44 -12.99
C ILE A 208 20.62 6.49 -14.10
N MET A 209 19.77 6.29 -15.09
CA MET A 209 19.56 7.24 -16.17
C MET A 209 18.16 7.84 -16.10
N LEU A 210 18.06 9.15 -15.97
CA LEU A 210 16.82 9.91 -16.04
C LEU A 210 16.71 10.47 -17.46
N HIS A 211 15.65 10.11 -18.18
CA HIS A 211 15.39 10.55 -19.55
C HIS A 211 14.70 11.92 -19.54
N ASN A 212 15.49 12.99 -19.61
CA ASN A 212 15.03 14.38 -19.57
C ASN A 212 15.17 15.02 -20.97
N GLY A 213 14.23 14.73 -21.90
CA GLY A 213 14.32 15.23 -23.28
C GLY A 213 15.58 14.71 -23.99
N ASP A 214 16.26 15.60 -24.72
CA ASP A 214 17.40 15.26 -25.59
C ASP A 214 18.70 14.92 -24.85
N LYS A 215 18.79 15.22 -23.55
CA LYS A 215 19.98 14.96 -22.73
C LYS A 215 19.62 14.23 -21.45
N PRO A 216 19.88 12.92 -21.39
CA PRO A 216 19.65 12.15 -20.17
C PRO A 216 20.62 12.59 -19.06
N SER A 217 20.13 12.53 -17.81
CA SER A 217 20.97 12.71 -16.63
C SER A 217 21.39 11.36 -16.11
N VAL A 218 22.71 11.09 -16.10
CA VAL A 218 23.28 9.80 -15.71
C VAL A 218 23.99 9.91 -14.39
N TYR A 219 23.64 9.02 -13.45
CA TYR A 219 24.31 8.84 -12.18
C TYR A 219 25.00 7.47 -12.19
N ASN A 220 26.28 7.44 -11.83
CA ASN A 220 27.04 6.19 -11.73
C ASN A 220 27.44 5.92 -10.27
N MET A 221 27.40 4.67 -9.86
CA MET A 221 27.73 4.22 -8.52
C MET A 221 28.73 3.07 -8.56
N THR A 222 29.63 3.03 -7.61
CA THR A 222 30.54 1.91 -7.34
C THR A 222 30.39 1.46 -5.91
N TYR A 223 30.68 0.19 -5.66
CA TYR A 223 30.46 -0.47 -4.38
C TYR A 223 31.74 -1.15 -3.88
N ASP A 224 31.81 -1.34 -2.57
CA ASP A 224 32.81 -2.22 -1.95
C ASP A 224 32.33 -3.68 -1.94
N GLY A 225 33.14 -4.59 -1.42
CA GLY A 225 32.78 -6.01 -1.33
C GLY A 225 31.65 -6.35 -0.36
N TYR A 226 31.12 -5.36 0.36
CA TYR A 226 30.02 -5.48 1.31
C TYR A 226 28.71 -4.84 0.80
N GLY A 227 28.72 -4.26 -0.40
CA GLY A 227 27.56 -3.58 -0.98
C GLY A 227 27.38 -2.11 -0.53
N ASN A 228 28.38 -1.50 0.11
CA ASN A 228 28.33 -0.08 0.44
C ASN A 228 28.77 0.76 -0.76
N ILE A 229 28.08 1.86 -1.03
CA ILE A 229 28.46 2.79 -2.09
C ILE A 229 29.77 3.47 -1.72
N THR A 230 30.82 3.26 -2.53
CA THR A 230 32.13 3.90 -2.36
C THR A 230 32.27 5.19 -3.16
N ARG A 231 31.51 5.32 -4.26
CA ARG A 231 31.52 6.52 -5.10
C ARG A 231 30.19 6.71 -5.78
N MET A 232 29.75 7.97 -5.87
CA MET A 232 28.63 8.40 -6.73
C MET A 232 29.08 9.55 -7.62
N THR A 233 28.88 9.40 -8.93
CA THR A 233 29.15 10.44 -9.93
C THR A 233 27.80 10.99 -10.41
N LYS A 234 27.64 12.30 -10.36
CA LYS A 234 26.47 13.02 -10.85
C LYS A 234 26.61 13.41 -12.32
N PRO A 235 25.50 13.72 -13.03
CA PRO A 235 25.56 14.19 -14.42
C PRO A 235 26.40 15.45 -14.57
N GLU A 236 27.16 15.56 -15.70
CA GLU A 236 28.04 16.67 -15.99
C GLU A 236 27.33 18.03 -16.17
N ASN A 237 26.02 18.06 -16.34
CA ASN A 237 25.23 19.26 -16.55
C ASN A 237 25.07 20.18 -15.32
N TYR A 238 25.52 19.71 -14.15
CA TYR A 238 25.67 20.56 -12.98
C TYR A 238 27.11 21.06 -12.90
N ASN A 239 27.31 22.37 -13.02
CA ASN A 239 28.62 23.05 -13.01
C ASN A 239 29.51 22.79 -11.79
N HIS A 240 29.20 21.84 -10.93
CA HIS A 240 30.02 21.37 -9.83
C HIS A 240 29.86 19.86 -9.67
N GLN A 241 30.87 19.10 -10.03
CA GLN A 241 31.02 17.70 -9.62
C GLN A 241 31.18 17.66 -8.11
N ARG A 242 30.11 17.30 -7.37
CA ARG A 242 30.25 16.93 -5.96
C ARG A 242 30.43 15.42 -5.89
N MET A 243 31.64 14.98 -5.62
CA MET A 243 31.91 13.62 -5.21
C MET A 243 31.63 13.52 -3.71
N PHE A 244 30.84 12.51 -3.32
CA PHE A 244 30.69 12.12 -1.93
C PHE A 244 31.49 10.81 -1.76
N TYR A 245 32.34 10.77 -0.78
CA TYR A 245 33.08 9.59 -0.32
C TYR A 245 32.36 9.03 0.88
#